data_9b19e4a0a29a70eedf44fd4bdae4c1fb
#
_entry.id   9b19e4a0a29a70eedf44fd4bdae4c1fb
#
_cell.length_a   1.000
_cell.length_b   1.000
_cell.length_c   1.000
_cell.angle_alpha   90.00
_cell.angle_beta   90.00
_cell.angle_gamma   90.00
#
_symmetry.space_group_name_H-M   'P 1'
#
loop_
_entity.id
_entity.type
_entity.pdbx_description
1 polymer ?
#
loop_
_entity_poly.entity_id
_entity_poly.type
_entity_poly.pdbx_seq_one_letter_code
_entity_poly.pdbx_strand_id
1 'polypeptide(L)'
;MSEYEQLEFAYELCGNYAGPQPNRSGYTVRPPLSNVNQLREAAKARPSMKGIKQTRRVLRMAKDNSRSPMETALAMMLAEDRMRGGLGFKSFDLNKRVDIPLKYKKCSANGYFEIDLLAQTQRFAIEYDGQYHNEFLRRAHDAERLSVLRLMGYQTQTIT
;
A
#
# COMPACT_ATOMS: atom_id res chain seq x y z
N MET A 1 -5.29 -14.33 -18.07
CA MET A 1 -5.19 -13.28 -17.02
C MET A 1 -4.42 -12.11 -17.60
N SER A 2 -5.02 -10.93 -17.61
CA SER A 2 -4.40 -9.68 -18.06
C SER A 2 -3.23 -9.29 -17.15
N GLU A 3 -2.45 -8.31 -17.53
CA GLU A 3 -1.34 -7.80 -16.70
C GLU A 3 -1.87 -7.11 -15.44
N TYR A 4 -2.99 -6.42 -15.55
CA TYR A 4 -3.67 -5.77 -14.43
C TYR A 4 -4.13 -6.80 -13.39
N GLU A 5 -4.86 -7.85 -13.82
CA GLU A 5 -5.31 -8.94 -12.94
C GLU A 5 -4.12 -9.66 -12.26
N GLN A 6 -3.01 -9.84 -12.99
CA GLN A 6 -1.80 -10.43 -12.39
C GLN A 6 -1.19 -9.53 -11.33
N LEU A 7 -1.19 -8.21 -11.53
CA LEU A 7 -0.66 -7.26 -10.58
C LEU A 7 -1.53 -7.21 -9.32
N GLU A 8 -2.85 -7.13 -9.48
CA GLU A 8 -3.81 -7.19 -8.39
C GLU A 8 -3.64 -8.47 -7.56
N PHE A 9 -3.54 -9.61 -8.24
CA PHE A 9 -3.30 -10.90 -7.59
C PHE A 9 -1.96 -10.95 -6.85
N ALA A 10 -0.90 -10.37 -7.41
CA ALA A 10 0.39 -10.28 -6.73
C ALA A 10 0.30 -9.43 -5.45
N TYR A 11 -0.44 -8.31 -5.49
CA TYR A 11 -0.71 -7.50 -4.30
C TYR A 11 -1.50 -8.28 -3.24
N GLU A 12 -2.53 -9.04 -3.65
CA GLU A 12 -3.31 -9.87 -2.73
C GLU A 12 -2.47 -10.97 -2.08
N LEU A 13 -1.60 -11.65 -2.85
CA LEU A 13 -0.68 -12.67 -2.31
C LEU A 13 0.30 -12.09 -1.28
N CYS A 14 0.79 -10.88 -1.52
CA CYS A 14 1.80 -10.20 -0.70
C CYS A 14 1.20 -9.25 0.34
N GLY A 15 -0.13 -9.07 0.32
CA GLY A 15 -0.88 -8.19 1.20
C GLY A 15 -1.49 -8.90 2.40
N ASN A 16 -2.01 -8.09 3.31
CA ASN A 16 -2.65 -8.53 4.54
C ASN A 16 -4.17 -8.65 4.39
N TYR A 17 -4.67 -8.94 3.21
CA TYR A 17 -6.09 -9.11 2.93
C TYR A 17 -6.32 -10.24 1.91
N ALA A 18 -7.56 -10.69 1.81
CA ALA A 18 -8.06 -11.51 0.71
C ALA A 18 -9.28 -10.83 0.11
N GLY A 19 -9.36 -10.83 -1.22
CA GLY A 19 -10.49 -10.30 -1.98
C GLY A 19 -11.82 -10.98 -1.65
N PRO A 20 -12.92 -10.58 -2.32
CA PRO A 20 -14.24 -11.14 -2.10
C PRO A 20 -14.26 -12.66 -2.24
N GLN A 21 -14.90 -13.32 -1.30
CA GLN A 21 -15.14 -14.76 -1.36
C GLN A 21 -16.57 -15.05 -1.84
N PRO A 22 -16.87 -16.21 -2.44
CA PRO A 22 -18.19 -16.51 -3.01
C PRO A 22 -19.38 -16.27 -2.06
N ASN A 23 -19.17 -16.35 -0.75
CA ASN A 23 -20.21 -16.21 0.27
C ASN A 23 -19.99 -15.01 1.21
N ARG A 24 -19.10 -14.07 0.88
CA ARG A 24 -18.81 -12.88 1.69
C ARG A 24 -18.65 -11.66 0.80
N SER A 25 -19.42 -10.62 1.09
CA SER A 25 -19.19 -9.30 0.50
C SER A 25 -17.94 -8.63 1.13
N GLY A 26 -17.22 -7.86 0.33
CA GLY A 26 -16.03 -7.14 0.78
C GLY A 26 -14.76 -8.00 0.81
N TYR A 27 -13.79 -7.57 1.58
CA TYR A 27 -12.50 -8.27 1.76
C TYR A 27 -12.32 -8.73 3.20
N THR A 28 -11.41 -9.67 3.42
CA THR A 28 -11.09 -10.17 4.77
C THR A 28 -9.62 -9.92 5.09
N VAL A 29 -9.34 -9.59 6.35
CA VAL A 29 -7.95 -9.43 6.82
C VAL A 29 -7.34 -10.81 7.03
N ARG A 30 -6.11 -11.02 6.53
CA ARG A 30 -5.32 -12.24 6.74
C ARG A 30 -3.83 -11.92 6.65
N PRO A 31 -2.95 -12.78 7.18
CA PRO A 31 -1.51 -12.68 6.91
C PRO A 31 -1.19 -12.85 5.41
N PRO A 32 -0.10 -12.26 4.91
CA PRO A 32 0.34 -12.46 3.54
C PRO A 32 0.69 -13.93 3.28
N LEU A 33 0.38 -14.41 2.09
CA LEU A 33 0.71 -15.78 1.67
C LEU A 33 2.14 -15.87 1.11
N SER A 34 2.70 -14.74 0.70
CA SER A 34 4.03 -14.65 0.11
C SER A 34 4.57 -13.22 0.31
N ASN A 35 5.71 -12.93 -0.29
CA ASN A 35 6.22 -11.58 -0.46
C ASN A 35 6.78 -11.41 -1.88
N VAL A 36 6.93 -10.17 -2.31
CA VAL A 36 7.37 -9.83 -3.67
C VAL A 36 8.72 -10.47 -4.01
N ASN A 37 9.64 -10.57 -3.03
CA ASN A 37 10.94 -11.18 -3.26
C ASN A 37 10.82 -12.69 -3.53
N GLN A 38 10.01 -13.41 -2.76
CA GLN A 38 9.75 -14.84 -3.00
C GLN A 38 9.11 -15.07 -4.37
N LEU A 39 8.16 -14.24 -4.77
CA LEU A 39 7.55 -14.32 -6.11
C LEU A 39 8.57 -14.04 -7.21
N ARG A 40 9.48 -13.09 -7.03
CA ARG A 40 10.57 -12.79 -7.98
C ARG A 40 11.54 -13.97 -8.11
N GLU A 41 11.94 -14.59 -7.01
CA GLU A 41 12.81 -15.77 -7.05
C GLU A 41 12.12 -16.95 -7.72
N ALA A 42 10.85 -17.21 -7.44
CA ALA A 42 10.06 -18.21 -8.12
C ALA A 42 9.97 -17.97 -9.65
N ALA A 43 9.83 -16.70 -10.06
CA ALA A 43 9.83 -16.32 -11.47
C ALA A 43 11.22 -16.43 -12.15
N LYS A 44 12.29 -16.22 -11.41
CA LYS A 44 13.67 -16.44 -11.90
C LYS A 44 13.94 -17.93 -12.12
N ALA A 45 13.49 -18.78 -11.21
CA ALA A 45 13.68 -20.23 -11.28
C ALA A 45 12.96 -20.90 -12.47
N ARG A 46 12.02 -20.18 -13.13
CA ARG A 46 11.19 -20.71 -14.23
C ARG A 46 11.33 -19.88 -15.53
N PRO A 47 12.54 -19.79 -16.12
CA PRO A 47 12.79 -18.85 -17.24
C PRO A 47 12.01 -19.18 -18.52
N SER A 48 11.67 -20.45 -18.74
CA SER A 48 10.97 -20.93 -19.93
C SER A 48 9.46 -21.02 -19.78
N MET A 49 8.90 -20.62 -18.65
CA MET A 49 7.46 -20.68 -18.42
C MET A 49 6.72 -19.69 -19.31
N LYS A 50 5.62 -20.14 -19.93
CA LYS A 50 4.74 -19.28 -20.73
C LYS A 50 4.25 -18.10 -19.89
N GLY A 51 4.38 -16.86 -20.39
CA GLY A 51 3.97 -15.64 -19.70
C GLY A 51 4.99 -15.06 -18.70
N ILE A 52 6.14 -15.71 -18.51
CA ILE A 52 7.15 -15.30 -17.50
C ILE A 52 7.66 -13.86 -17.70
N LYS A 53 7.74 -13.37 -18.93
CA LYS A 53 8.17 -11.99 -19.22
C LYS A 53 7.16 -10.97 -18.65
N GLN A 54 5.87 -11.27 -18.82
CA GLN A 54 4.78 -10.45 -18.24
C GLN A 54 4.81 -10.53 -16.73
N THR A 55 4.91 -11.72 -16.14
CA THR A 55 5.00 -11.90 -14.69
C THR A 55 6.16 -11.10 -14.08
N ARG A 56 7.34 -11.15 -14.69
CA ARG A 56 8.49 -10.36 -14.21
C ARG A 56 8.27 -8.85 -14.31
N ARG A 57 7.48 -8.38 -15.28
CA ARG A 57 7.11 -6.96 -15.40
C ARG A 57 6.16 -6.57 -14.28
N VAL A 58 5.12 -7.36 -14.05
CA VAL A 58 4.17 -7.19 -12.96
C VAL A 58 4.87 -7.12 -11.60
N LEU A 59 5.75 -8.08 -11.32
CA LEU A 59 6.47 -8.14 -10.05
C LEU A 59 7.45 -6.97 -9.82
N ARG A 60 7.80 -6.19 -10.84
CA ARG A 60 8.54 -4.93 -10.63
C ARG A 60 7.66 -3.82 -10.05
N MET A 61 6.34 -3.87 -10.29
CA MET A 61 5.39 -2.88 -9.80
C MET A 61 4.74 -3.30 -8.46
N ALA A 62 4.64 -4.61 -8.21
CA ALA A 62 4.05 -5.13 -6.98
C ALA A 62 4.84 -4.70 -5.73
N LYS A 63 4.10 -4.47 -4.65
CA LYS A 63 4.58 -4.12 -3.31
C LYS A 63 4.01 -5.07 -2.27
N ASP A 64 4.71 -5.21 -1.17
CA ASP A 64 4.25 -5.91 0.01
C ASP A 64 3.35 -5.02 0.88
N ASN A 65 2.65 -5.63 1.83
CA ASN A 65 1.95 -4.99 2.94
C ASN A 65 0.69 -4.19 2.60
N SER A 66 0.09 -4.33 1.42
CA SER A 66 -1.26 -3.77 1.21
C SER A 66 -2.25 -4.42 2.18
N ARG A 67 -3.15 -3.63 2.76
CA ARG A 67 -4.15 -4.10 3.75
C ARG A 67 -5.58 -4.07 3.24
N SER A 68 -5.78 -3.47 2.07
CA SER A 68 -7.10 -3.39 1.46
C SER A 68 -7.03 -3.36 -0.08
N PRO A 69 -8.13 -3.74 -0.77
CA PRO A 69 -8.24 -3.56 -2.21
C PRO A 69 -8.06 -2.11 -2.66
N MET A 70 -8.50 -1.14 -1.85
CA MET A 70 -8.41 0.28 -2.19
C MET A 70 -6.98 0.81 -2.13
N GLU A 71 -6.20 0.40 -1.10
CA GLU A 71 -4.76 0.69 -1.07
C GLU A 71 -4.03 0.06 -2.26
N THR A 72 -4.41 -1.16 -2.65
CA THR A 72 -3.88 -1.82 -3.85
C THR A 72 -4.22 -1.03 -5.11
N ALA A 73 -5.47 -0.62 -5.29
CA ALA A 73 -5.88 0.18 -6.45
C ALA A 73 -5.10 1.50 -6.53
N LEU A 74 -4.96 2.21 -5.40
CA LEU A 74 -4.18 3.44 -5.30
C LEU A 74 -2.70 3.19 -5.67
N ALA A 75 -2.10 2.14 -5.11
CA ALA A 75 -0.71 1.78 -5.41
C ALA A 75 -0.50 1.45 -6.89
N MET A 76 -1.46 0.74 -7.52
CA MET A 76 -1.42 0.41 -8.94
C MET A 76 -1.54 1.66 -9.82
N MET A 77 -2.46 2.57 -9.51
CA MET A 77 -2.61 3.86 -10.22
C MET A 77 -1.34 4.72 -10.14
N LEU A 78 -0.70 4.75 -8.98
CA LEU A 78 0.55 5.51 -8.79
C LEU A 78 1.71 4.88 -9.56
N ALA A 79 1.85 3.55 -9.52
CA ALA A 79 2.97 2.82 -10.10
C ALA A 79 2.87 2.63 -11.62
N GLU A 80 1.65 2.60 -12.19
CA GLU A 80 1.43 2.39 -13.61
C GLU A 80 2.09 3.51 -14.44
N ASP A 81 2.56 3.16 -15.61
CA ASP A 81 3.24 4.08 -16.51
C ASP A 81 2.28 5.17 -17.02
N ARG A 82 2.77 6.40 -17.16
CA ARG A 82 1.98 7.56 -17.64
C ARG A 82 1.31 7.31 -18.99
N MET A 83 1.97 6.57 -19.87
CA MET A 83 1.43 6.19 -21.18
C MET A 83 0.19 5.28 -21.08
N ARG A 84 -0.06 4.69 -19.91
CA ARG A 84 -1.20 3.81 -19.61
C ARG A 84 -2.19 4.41 -18.62
N GLY A 85 -2.06 5.72 -18.36
CA GLY A 85 -2.98 6.45 -17.47
C GLY A 85 -2.55 6.48 -16.01
N GLY A 86 -1.40 5.91 -15.63
CA GLY A 86 -0.84 6.00 -14.29
C GLY A 86 0.04 7.24 -14.09
N LEU A 87 0.64 7.37 -12.91
CA LEU A 87 1.52 8.48 -12.58
C LEU A 87 3.01 8.16 -12.77
N GLY A 88 3.36 6.90 -13.00
CA GLY A 88 4.75 6.43 -13.16
C GLY A 88 5.58 6.54 -11.88
N PHE A 89 4.92 6.68 -10.73
CA PHE A 89 5.55 6.84 -9.44
C PHE A 89 5.69 5.49 -8.74
N LYS A 90 6.90 4.98 -8.63
CA LYS A 90 7.20 3.61 -8.15
C LYS A 90 7.95 3.58 -6.82
N SER A 91 8.42 4.75 -6.34
CA SER A 91 9.28 4.85 -5.16
C SER A 91 8.48 5.12 -3.89
N PHE A 92 7.66 4.14 -3.47
CA PHE A 92 6.88 4.19 -2.24
C PHE A 92 6.80 2.80 -1.60
N ASP A 93 6.48 2.77 -0.32
CA ASP A 93 6.13 1.58 0.47
C ASP A 93 4.68 1.69 0.96
N LEU A 94 4.02 0.54 1.18
CA LEU A 94 2.68 0.47 1.75
C LEU A 94 2.75 0.13 3.24
N ASN A 95 1.83 0.72 4.01
CA ASN A 95 1.68 0.51 5.46
C ASN A 95 3.01 0.59 6.20
N LYS A 96 3.80 1.60 5.82
CA LYS A 96 5.15 1.80 6.36
C LYS A 96 5.09 2.48 7.72
N ARG A 97 5.82 1.90 8.66
CA ARG A 97 6.03 2.49 9.97
C ARG A 97 6.98 3.69 9.88
N VAL A 98 6.57 4.79 10.52
CA VAL A 98 7.36 6.02 10.74
C VAL A 98 7.44 6.26 12.23
N ASP A 99 8.63 6.15 12.80
CA ASP A 99 8.85 6.38 14.23
C ASP A 99 8.69 7.86 14.57
N ILE A 100 8.05 8.15 15.69
CA ILE A 100 7.71 9.50 16.14
C ILE A 100 8.77 9.99 17.13
N PRO A 101 9.34 11.20 16.94
CA PRO A 101 10.24 11.80 17.92
C PRO A 101 9.60 11.89 19.31
N LEU A 102 10.41 11.72 20.36
CA LEU A 102 9.96 11.71 21.77
C LEU A 102 9.06 12.89 22.13
N LYS A 103 9.33 14.08 21.57
CA LYS A 103 8.53 15.30 21.81
C LYS A 103 7.06 15.19 21.34
N TYR A 104 6.77 14.26 20.41
CA TYR A 104 5.40 14.02 19.90
C TYR A 104 4.82 12.67 20.35
N LYS A 105 5.50 11.98 21.28
CA LYS A 105 5.11 10.62 21.70
C LYS A 105 3.68 10.51 22.25
N LYS A 106 3.12 11.61 22.74
CA LYS A 106 1.72 11.66 23.22
C LYS A 106 0.68 11.49 22.10
N CYS A 107 1.06 11.77 20.85
CA CYS A 107 0.19 11.69 19.68
C CYS A 107 0.03 10.25 19.12
N SER A 108 0.71 9.27 19.70
CA SER A 108 0.56 7.86 19.35
C SER A 108 0.92 6.97 20.52
N ALA A 109 0.01 6.08 20.88
CA ALA A 109 0.21 5.11 21.96
C ALA A 109 1.42 4.18 21.69
N ASN A 110 1.71 3.89 20.42
CA ASN A 110 2.76 2.97 20.01
C ASN A 110 4.11 3.66 19.74
N GLY A 111 4.18 5.00 19.74
CA GLY A 111 5.38 5.77 19.43
C GLY A 111 5.75 5.78 17.93
N TYR A 112 4.86 5.36 17.06
CA TYR A 112 5.01 5.40 15.59
C TYR A 112 3.66 5.61 14.91
N PHE A 113 3.68 6.07 13.66
CA PHE A 113 2.55 6.03 12.75
C PHE A 113 2.80 4.97 11.68
N GLU A 114 1.74 4.30 11.23
CA GLU A 114 1.74 3.51 10.00
C GLU A 114 1.07 4.34 8.93
N ILE A 115 1.75 4.52 7.79
CA ILE A 115 1.32 5.34 6.68
C ILE A 115 0.89 4.43 5.54
N ASP A 116 -0.33 4.59 5.04
CA ASP A 116 -0.90 3.70 4.02
C ASP A 116 -0.01 3.65 2.78
N LEU A 117 0.51 4.81 2.33
CA LEU A 117 1.48 4.91 1.25
C LEU A 117 2.52 5.97 1.56
N LEU A 118 3.76 5.56 1.72
CA LEU A 118 4.89 6.42 2.08
C LEU A 118 5.94 6.47 0.99
N ALA A 119 6.18 7.65 0.43
CA ALA A 119 7.34 7.97 -0.40
C ALA A 119 8.41 8.62 0.48
N GLN A 120 9.25 7.81 1.10
CA GLN A 120 10.17 8.27 2.12
C GLN A 120 11.20 9.29 1.60
N THR A 121 11.75 9.05 0.40
CA THR A 121 12.74 9.96 -0.22
C THR A 121 12.15 11.33 -0.53
N GLN A 122 10.91 11.37 -0.99
CA GLN A 122 10.18 12.60 -1.31
C GLN A 122 9.51 13.22 -0.07
N ARG A 123 9.56 12.55 1.07
CA ARG A 123 8.84 12.91 2.28
C ARG A 123 7.35 13.17 2.02
N PHE A 124 6.72 12.27 1.30
CA PHE A 124 5.32 12.38 0.92
C PHE A 124 4.53 11.19 1.47
N ALA A 125 3.47 11.48 2.20
CA ALA A 125 2.59 10.52 2.85
C ALA A 125 1.18 10.64 2.29
N ILE A 126 0.61 9.55 1.82
CA ILE A 126 -0.78 9.45 1.39
C ILE A 126 -1.52 8.54 2.36
N GLU A 127 -2.68 9.02 2.82
CA GLU A 127 -3.61 8.29 3.67
C GLU A 127 -4.91 8.08 2.90
N TYR A 128 -5.46 6.87 2.94
CA TYR A 128 -6.76 6.57 2.37
C TYR A 128 -7.82 6.62 3.47
N ASP A 129 -8.72 7.59 3.39
CA ASP A 129 -9.88 7.69 4.28
C ASP A 129 -11.08 6.96 3.65
N GLY A 130 -11.20 5.68 3.96
CA GLY A 130 -12.39 4.91 3.64
C GLY A 130 -13.55 5.39 4.50
N GLN A 131 -14.57 5.95 3.89
CA GLN A 131 -15.79 6.52 4.51
C GLN A 131 -16.57 5.51 5.38
N TYR A 132 -15.98 4.92 6.40
CA TYR A 132 -16.69 4.11 7.38
C TYR A 132 -16.59 4.72 8.78
N HIS A 133 -17.70 5.39 9.12
CA HIS A 133 -18.12 5.81 10.47
C HIS A 133 -17.35 6.96 11.14
N ASN A 134 -18.04 8.09 11.05
CA ASN A 134 -17.93 9.30 11.82
C ASN A 134 -17.89 9.09 13.33
N GLU A 135 -16.72 9.29 13.92
CA GLU A 135 -16.67 9.75 15.30
C GLU A 135 -15.79 11.00 15.35
N PHE A 136 -16.33 12.08 15.94
CA PHE A 136 -15.64 13.36 16.12
C PHE A 136 -14.25 13.20 16.73
N LEU A 137 -14.08 12.26 17.66
CA LEU A 137 -12.80 11.94 18.29
C LEU A 137 -11.77 11.35 17.32
N ARG A 138 -12.18 10.54 16.33
CA ARG A 138 -11.27 10.03 15.27
C ARG A 138 -10.73 11.17 14.42
N ARG A 139 -11.59 12.09 14.00
CA ARG A 139 -11.18 13.25 13.18
C ARG A 139 -10.15 14.12 13.89
N ALA A 140 -10.31 14.37 15.21
CA ALA A 140 -9.34 15.13 15.99
C ALA A 140 -7.98 14.40 16.05
N HIS A 141 -7.99 13.09 16.24
CA HIS A 141 -6.78 12.26 16.29
C HIS A 141 -6.06 12.20 14.92
N ASP A 142 -6.84 12.10 13.84
CA ASP A 142 -6.29 12.08 12.47
C ASP A 142 -5.69 13.45 12.10
N ALA A 143 -6.33 14.54 12.49
CA ALA A 143 -5.80 15.89 12.30
C ALA A 143 -4.49 16.11 13.07
N GLU A 144 -4.40 15.61 14.31
CA GLU A 144 -3.18 15.67 15.13
C GLU A 144 -2.05 14.85 14.48
N ARG A 145 -2.34 13.62 14.03
CA ARG A 145 -1.42 12.76 13.30
C ARG A 145 -0.84 13.43 12.06
N LEU A 146 -1.69 13.99 11.21
CA LEU A 146 -1.27 14.73 10.02
C LEU A 146 -0.42 15.95 10.36
N SER A 147 -0.76 16.66 11.45
CA SER A 147 0.02 17.80 11.93
C SER A 147 1.43 17.38 12.37
N VAL A 148 1.56 16.28 13.09
CA VAL A 148 2.86 15.73 13.50
C VAL A 148 3.68 15.31 12.29
N LEU A 149 3.09 14.64 11.30
CA LEU A 149 3.80 14.27 10.07
C LEU A 149 4.33 15.49 9.33
N ARG A 150 3.54 16.57 9.24
CA ARG A 150 3.98 17.86 8.64
C ARG A 150 5.14 18.48 9.43
N LEU A 151 5.08 18.49 10.76
CA LEU A 151 6.17 18.97 11.61
C LEU A 151 7.45 18.12 11.49
N MET A 152 7.31 16.85 11.11
CA MET A 152 8.42 15.96 10.76
C MET A 152 8.93 16.18 9.33
N GLY A 153 8.34 17.11 8.57
CA GLY A 153 8.73 17.46 7.21
C GLY A 153 8.10 16.61 6.11
N TYR A 154 7.03 15.87 6.40
CA TYR A 154 6.26 15.16 5.38
C TYR A 154 5.18 16.08 4.78
N GLN A 155 5.04 16.03 3.47
CA GLN A 155 3.83 16.49 2.80
C GLN A 155 2.78 15.40 2.93
N THR A 156 1.56 15.75 3.30
CA THR A 156 0.47 14.80 3.54
C THR A 156 -0.70 15.04 2.60
N GLN A 157 -1.25 13.98 2.04
CA GLN A 157 -2.45 13.99 1.23
C GLN A 157 -3.41 12.92 1.75
N THR A 158 -4.67 13.29 1.95
CA THR A 158 -5.75 12.34 2.22
C THR A 158 -6.56 12.14 0.94
N ILE A 159 -6.88 10.88 0.63
CA ILE A 159 -7.73 10.47 -0.48
C ILE A 159 -8.98 9.81 0.10
N THR A 160 -10.16 10.23 -0.35
CA THR A 160 -11.47 9.72 0.07
C THR A 160 -12.18 9.00 -1.07
#